data_8d76fd0fcb8f0c7690a2b76d7d956c81
#
_entry.id   8d76fd0fcb8f0c7690a2b76d7d956c81
#
_cell.length_a   1.000
_cell.length_b   1.000
_cell.length_c   1.000
_cell.angle_alpha   90.00
_cell.angle_beta   90.00
_cell.angle_gamma   90.00
#
_symmetry.space_group_name_H-M   'P 1'
#
loop_
_entity.id
_entity.type
_entity.pdbx_description
1 polymer ?
#
loop_
_entity_poly.entity_id
_entity_poly.type
_entity_poly.pdbx_seq_one_letter_code
_entity_poly.pdbx_strand_id
1 'polypeptide(L)'
;MTYSIVGRDEANGELGVAVQSRAFGVALCAWARPGVGAVATQAFTERGYGPRGLDLLGAGESPEAALAELVATDEQQEFRQVAFLAADGRTAAHTGAACIPDCGHVHREGVSAQGNMLASPAVWFAAADTFESTQGSLAERLLAALDAAEEAGGDFRGRESAALVVVSGDPTEEPWQRVFDLHVDNHADPLGELRRLHGIAAAYRRRRDFDERTSLDDEVEIAQEAGLPPDQIAFTAAIVAVAHGDLDVAAERLRPIGESDPRWRETLERYVLLGHMPRGVLDRLS
;
A
#
# COMPACT_ATOMS: atom_id res chain seq x y z
N MET A 1 7.06 13.62 -14.15
CA MET A 1 6.75 14.46 -12.99
C MET A 1 6.04 13.61 -11.96
N THR A 2 6.41 13.77 -10.74
CA THR A 2 6.01 12.81 -9.72
C THR A 2 6.37 13.40 -8.38
N TYR A 3 5.58 13.16 -7.37
CA TYR A 3 6.00 13.28 -5.99
C TYR A 3 5.83 11.96 -5.26
N SER A 4 6.73 11.69 -4.33
CA SER A 4 6.76 10.45 -3.56
C SER A 4 7.30 10.67 -2.17
N ILE A 5 7.05 9.68 -1.31
CA ILE A 5 7.55 9.63 0.05
C ILE A 5 7.94 8.19 0.38
N VAL A 6 9.10 8.01 1.00
CA VAL A 6 9.50 6.77 1.67
C VAL A 6 9.44 7.00 3.17
N GLY A 7 8.93 6.05 3.92
CA GLY A 7 8.71 6.19 5.36
C GLY A 7 8.88 4.89 6.13
N ARG A 8 9.27 5.01 7.41
CA ARG A 8 9.40 3.92 8.37
C ARG A 8 8.46 4.13 9.56
N ASP A 9 7.88 3.07 10.05
CA ASP A 9 7.23 3.05 11.35
C ASP A 9 8.22 2.58 12.42
N GLU A 10 8.50 3.45 13.40
CA GLU A 10 9.45 3.13 14.46
C GLU A 10 8.91 2.08 15.44
N ALA A 11 7.58 1.96 15.57
CA ALA A 11 6.96 1.07 16.55
C ALA A 11 7.05 -0.40 16.15
N ASN A 12 6.88 -0.72 14.85
CA ASN A 12 6.85 -2.09 14.34
C ASN A 12 7.89 -2.37 13.25
N GLY A 13 8.67 -1.34 12.85
CA GLY A 13 9.72 -1.47 11.84
C GLY A 13 9.21 -1.56 10.40
N GLU A 14 7.91 -1.42 10.13
CA GLU A 14 7.38 -1.39 8.77
C GLU A 14 8.07 -0.34 7.92
N LEU A 15 8.24 -0.65 6.64
CA LEU A 15 8.89 0.19 5.62
C LEU A 15 7.94 0.38 4.46
N GLY A 16 7.85 1.60 3.94
CA GLY A 16 6.90 1.85 2.86
C GLY A 16 7.30 2.98 1.92
N VAL A 17 6.62 3.00 0.79
CA VAL A 17 6.72 4.05 -0.23
C VAL A 17 5.33 4.34 -0.78
N ALA A 18 5.03 5.63 -0.90
CA ALA A 18 3.84 6.09 -1.58
C ALA A 18 4.22 7.12 -2.67
N VAL A 19 3.49 7.10 -3.77
CA VAL A 19 3.82 7.91 -4.95
C VAL A 19 2.57 8.30 -5.73
N GLN A 20 2.59 9.53 -6.29
CA GLN A 20 1.57 10.02 -7.23
C GLN A 20 2.24 10.65 -8.45
N SER A 21 1.59 10.55 -9.61
CA SER A 21 2.07 11.15 -10.85
C SER A 21 0.94 11.48 -11.83
N ARG A 22 1.20 12.44 -12.71
CA ARG A 22 0.43 12.68 -13.94
C ARG A 22 0.97 11.81 -15.09
N ALA A 23 1.34 10.58 -14.79
CA ALA A 23 1.76 9.59 -15.79
C ALA A 23 1.06 8.26 -15.48
N PHE A 24 0.77 7.48 -16.50
CA PHE A 24 0.19 6.14 -16.35
C PHE A 24 1.12 5.20 -15.56
N GLY A 25 0.56 4.47 -14.59
CA GLY A 25 1.24 3.34 -13.95
C GLY A 25 2.46 3.70 -13.12
N VAL A 26 2.38 4.70 -12.23
CA VAL A 26 3.50 5.21 -11.43
C VAL A 26 4.06 4.19 -10.42
N ALA A 27 3.39 3.08 -10.14
CA ALA A 27 3.86 2.04 -9.24
C ALA A 27 5.27 1.51 -9.58
N LEU A 28 5.68 1.64 -10.83
CA LEU A 28 7.04 1.31 -11.31
C LEU A 28 8.16 2.14 -10.67
N CYS A 29 7.79 3.20 -9.94
CA CYS A 29 8.72 4.07 -9.20
C CYS A 29 8.91 3.65 -7.74
N ALA A 30 8.12 2.68 -7.25
CA ALA A 30 8.00 2.33 -5.82
C ALA A 30 8.53 0.92 -5.54
N TRP A 31 9.48 0.81 -4.61
CA TRP A 31 10.14 -0.44 -4.25
C TRP A 31 10.28 -0.56 -2.73
N ALA A 32 9.99 -1.73 -2.18
CA ALA A 32 10.26 -2.03 -0.79
C ALA A 32 10.59 -3.51 -0.61
N ARG A 33 11.42 -3.82 0.40
CA ARG A 33 11.80 -5.18 0.78
C ARG A 33 11.72 -5.32 2.30
N PRO A 34 11.05 -6.38 2.81
CA PRO A 34 10.93 -6.62 4.25
C PRO A 34 12.28 -6.56 4.97
N GLY A 35 12.33 -5.84 6.10
CA GLY A 35 13.52 -5.71 6.94
C GLY A 35 14.76 -5.10 6.29
N VAL A 36 14.67 -4.60 5.06
CA VAL A 36 15.81 -4.03 4.30
C VAL A 36 15.63 -2.54 4.07
N GLY A 37 14.54 -2.13 3.42
CA GLY A 37 14.37 -0.72 3.07
C GLY A 37 13.27 -0.45 2.08
N ALA A 38 13.12 0.84 1.73
CA ALA A 38 12.23 1.34 0.70
C ALA A 38 12.97 2.30 -0.24
N VAL A 39 12.59 2.30 -1.51
CA VAL A 39 13.20 3.12 -2.57
C VAL A 39 12.13 3.75 -3.43
N ALA A 40 12.26 5.05 -3.70
CA ALA A 40 11.54 5.74 -4.76
C ALA A 40 12.51 6.19 -5.85
N THR A 41 12.22 5.91 -7.13
CA THR A 41 13.02 6.35 -8.27
C THR A 41 12.12 6.98 -9.32
N GLN A 42 12.36 8.23 -9.70
CA GLN A 42 11.45 9.04 -10.51
C GLN A 42 12.19 10.09 -11.34
N ALA A 43 11.47 11.05 -11.92
CA ALA A 43 11.90 12.02 -12.92
C ALA A 43 12.15 11.32 -14.27
N PHE A 44 13.36 11.32 -14.80
CA PHE A 44 13.72 10.45 -15.91
C PHE A 44 14.07 9.07 -15.30
N THR A 45 13.04 8.26 -15.11
CA THR A 45 13.08 7.09 -14.23
C THR A 45 14.06 6.01 -14.73
N GLU A 46 15.04 5.64 -13.89
CA GLU A 46 15.84 4.44 -14.03
C GLU A 46 15.38 3.43 -12.97
N ARG A 47 14.62 2.41 -13.38
CA ARG A 47 14.00 1.43 -12.46
C ARG A 47 15.02 0.60 -11.70
N GLY A 48 16.20 0.41 -12.28
CA GLY A 48 17.28 -0.35 -11.68
C GLY A 48 17.78 0.17 -10.34
N TYR A 49 17.54 1.45 -10.00
CA TYR A 49 17.81 1.97 -8.66
C TYR A 49 17.00 1.25 -7.56
N GLY A 50 15.78 0.81 -7.85
CA GLY A 50 14.96 0.07 -6.90
C GLY A 50 15.61 -1.24 -6.44
N PRO A 51 15.69 -2.27 -7.30
CA PRO A 51 16.24 -3.57 -6.90
C PRO A 51 17.71 -3.50 -6.51
N ARG A 52 18.57 -2.77 -7.28
CA ARG A 52 20.01 -2.64 -6.97
C ARG A 52 20.24 -1.90 -5.64
N GLY A 53 19.46 -0.84 -5.38
CA GLY A 53 19.53 -0.12 -4.11
C GLY A 53 19.14 -1.01 -2.93
N LEU A 54 18.06 -1.78 -3.05
CA LEU A 54 17.65 -2.74 -2.03
C LEU A 54 18.66 -3.88 -1.84
N ASP A 55 19.40 -4.28 -2.88
CA ASP A 55 20.48 -5.28 -2.77
C ASP A 55 21.67 -4.72 -1.98
N LEU A 56 22.08 -3.48 -2.22
CA LEU A 56 23.16 -2.81 -1.48
C LEU A 56 22.77 -2.58 -0.01
N LEU A 57 21.55 -2.08 0.26
CA LEU A 57 21.03 -1.94 1.62
C LEU A 57 20.98 -3.29 2.34
N GLY A 58 20.53 -4.35 1.66
CA GLY A 58 20.50 -5.71 2.19
C GLY A 58 21.88 -6.31 2.44
N ALA A 59 22.90 -5.83 1.74
CA ALA A 59 24.31 -6.18 1.98
C ALA A 59 24.92 -5.40 3.16
N GLY A 60 24.17 -4.44 3.75
CA GLY A 60 24.60 -3.65 4.90
C GLY A 60 25.21 -2.29 4.56
N GLU A 61 25.16 -1.89 3.29
CA GLU A 61 25.60 -0.55 2.89
C GLU A 61 24.68 0.53 3.48
N SER A 62 25.23 1.71 3.79
CA SER A 62 24.39 2.85 4.18
C SER A 62 23.62 3.40 2.98
N PRO A 63 22.45 4.03 3.19
CA PRO A 63 21.70 4.68 2.11
C PRO A 63 22.54 5.65 1.30
N GLU A 64 23.41 6.41 1.95
CA GLU A 64 24.30 7.38 1.32
C GLU A 64 25.35 6.69 0.43
N ALA A 65 25.98 5.61 0.92
CA ALA A 65 26.97 4.86 0.16
C ALA A 65 26.33 4.14 -1.02
N ALA A 66 25.21 3.45 -0.81
CA ALA A 66 24.46 2.76 -1.84
C ALA A 66 23.98 3.71 -2.96
N LEU A 67 23.45 4.88 -2.57
CA LEU A 67 22.99 5.88 -3.53
C LEU A 67 24.17 6.49 -4.30
N ALA A 68 25.26 6.82 -3.62
CA ALA A 68 26.47 7.39 -4.25
C ALA A 68 27.10 6.42 -5.28
N GLU A 69 27.14 5.12 -4.97
CA GLU A 69 27.65 4.09 -5.88
C GLU A 69 26.81 4.02 -7.17
N LEU A 70 25.47 3.97 -7.03
CA LEU A 70 24.59 3.86 -8.19
C LEU A 70 24.58 5.14 -9.03
N VAL A 71 24.60 6.31 -8.40
CA VAL A 71 24.68 7.62 -9.07
C VAL A 71 25.99 7.76 -9.84
N ALA A 72 27.12 7.36 -9.26
CA ALA A 72 28.43 7.46 -9.91
C ALA A 72 28.56 6.61 -11.18
N THR A 73 27.75 5.57 -11.32
CA THR A 73 27.74 4.67 -12.49
C THR A 73 26.66 4.99 -13.52
N ASP A 74 25.78 5.96 -13.26
CA ASP A 74 24.72 6.38 -14.17
C ASP A 74 25.12 7.63 -14.97
N GLU A 75 25.40 7.46 -16.25
CA GLU A 75 25.77 8.56 -17.16
C GLU A 75 24.68 9.66 -17.27
N GLN A 76 23.44 9.37 -16.85
CA GLN A 76 22.32 10.29 -16.88
C GLN A 76 21.85 10.72 -15.48
N GLN A 77 22.71 10.58 -14.47
CA GLN A 77 22.38 10.86 -13.07
C GLN A 77 21.77 12.27 -12.85
N GLU A 78 22.14 13.22 -13.68
CA GLU A 78 21.64 14.60 -13.60
C GLU A 78 20.12 14.72 -13.88
N PHE A 79 19.52 13.72 -14.53
CA PHE A 79 18.07 13.66 -14.78
C PHE A 79 17.31 12.79 -13.78
N ARG A 80 18.01 12.13 -12.82
CA ARG A 80 17.38 11.20 -11.87
C ARG A 80 16.93 11.90 -10.61
N GLN A 81 15.86 11.38 -10.02
CA GLN A 81 15.46 11.72 -8.67
C GLN A 81 15.18 10.43 -7.90
N VAL A 82 15.93 10.19 -6.85
CA VAL A 82 15.94 8.90 -6.12
C VAL A 82 16.00 9.16 -4.62
N ALA A 83 15.24 8.38 -3.85
CA ALA A 83 15.31 8.36 -2.39
C ALA A 83 15.45 6.94 -1.88
N PHE A 84 16.33 6.75 -0.90
CA PHE A 84 16.58 5.49 -0.20
C PHE A 84 16.24 5.68 1.29
N LEU A 85 15.59 4.68 1.85
CA LEU A 85 15.34 4.52 3.28
C LEU A 85 15.80 3.11 3.68
N ALA A 86 16.69 3.01 4.66
CA ALA A 86 17.12 1.73 5.23
C ALA A 86 16.23 1.32 6.41
N ALA A 87 16.29 0.05 6.79
CA ALA A 87 15.53 -0.51 7.92
C ALA A 87 15.86 0.12 9.27
N ASP A 88 17.04 0.72 9.42
CA ASP A 88 17.44 1.45 10.64
C ASP A 88 16.96 2.91 10.70
N GLY A 89 16.23 3.38 9.68
CA GLY A 89 15.67 4.73 9.60
C GLY A 89 16.56 5.76 8.91
N ARG A 90 17.82 5.43 8.58
CA ARG A 90 18.66 6.33 7.79
C ARG A 90 18.13 6.51 6.39
N THR A 91 18.27 7.72 5.86
CA THR A 91 17.77 8.08 4.52
C THR A 91 18.85 8.79 3.70
N ALA A 92 18.77 8.63 2.39
CA ALA A 92 19.54 9.42 1.43
C ALA A 92 18.67 9.78 0.22
N ALA A 93 18.89 10.94 -0.37
CA ALA A 93 18.15 11.37 -1.55
C ALA A 93 19.07 12.10 -2.55
N HIS A 94 18.77 11.89 -3.84
CA HIS A 94 19.41 12.56 -4.97
C HIS A 94 18.36 13.24 -5.83
N THR A 95 18.55 14.51 -6.13
CA THR A 95 17.81 15.23 -7.16
C THR A 95 18.83 15.82 -8.14
N GLY A 96 18.91 15.27 -9.32
CA GLY A 96 19.85 15.68 -10.35
C GLY A 96 19.59 17.09 -10.87
N ALA A 97 20.64 17.80 -11.26
CA ALA A 97 20.59 19.21 -11.63
C ALA A 97 19.76 19.49 -12.90
N ALA A 98 19.53 18.48 -13.73
CA ALA A 98 18.70 18.56 -14.95
C ALA A 98 17.26 18.04 -14.74
N CYS A 99 16.86 17.74 -13.51
CA CYS A 99 15.44 17.52 -13.20
C CYS A 99 14.63 18.77 -13.54
N ILE A 100 13.41 18.56 -14.03
CA ILE A 100 12.56 19.70 -14.42
C ILE A 100 12.25 20.56 -13.18
N PRO A 101 12.35 21.90 -13.29
CA PRO A 101 12.22 22.86 -12.18
C PRO A 101 11.01 22.63 -11.27
N ASP A 102 11.05 23.25 -10.11
CA ASP A 102 10.28 22.90 -8.93
C ASP A 102 10.49 21.42 -8.58
N CYS A 103 11.77 21.06 -8.48
CA CYS A 103 12.26 19.76 -8.08
C CYS A 103 13.14 19.89 -6.84
N GLY A 104 13.09 18.87 -5.98
CA GLY A 104 13.87 18.82 -4.76
C GLY A 104 13.40 17.70 -3.83
N HIS A 105 14.01 17.67 -2.67
CA HIS A 105 13.68 16.71 -1.64
C HIS A 105 13.92 17.29 -0.24
N VAL A 106 13.31 16.67 0.74
CA VAL A 106 13.67 16.75 2.14
C VAL A 106 13.80 15.34 2.67
N HIS A 107 14.89 15.07 3.38
CA HIS A 107 15.07 13.79 4.06
C HIS A 107 15.44 14.02 5.52
N ARG A 108 14.89 13.18 6.39
CA ARG A 108 15.07 13.18 7.84
C ARG A 108 15.17 11.74 8.30
N GLU A 109 15.43 11.52 9.57
CA GLU A 109 15.38 10.16 10.12
C GLU A 109 13.99 9.56 9.93
N GLY A 110 13.94 8.37 9.35
CA GLY A 110 12.70 7.62 9.10
C GLY A 110 11.85 8.10 7.92
N VAL A 111 12.19 9.20 7.23
CA VAL A 111 11.37 9.73 6.13
C VAL A 111 12.18 10.47 5.08
N SER A 112 11.81 10.30 3.80
CA SER A 112 12.23 11.19 2.72
C SER A 112 11.07 11.48 1.77
N ALA A 113 10.84 12.77 1.49
CA ALA A 113 9.85 13.23 0.52
C ALA A 113 10.53 14.00 -0.59
N GLN A 114 10.16 13.75 -1.83
CA GLN A 114 10.78 14.31 -3.04
C GLN A 114 9.77 14.51 -4.15
N GLY A 115 10.09 15.42 -5.05
CA GLY A 115 9.28 15.65 -6.23
C GLY A 115 9.99 16.49 -7.30
N ASN A 116 9.44 16.44 -8.49
CA ASN A 116 9.94 17.18 -9.65
C ASN A 116 8.78 17.71 -10.50
N MET A 117 8.96 18.89 -11.10
CA MET A 117 7.96 19.64 -11.85
C MET A 117 6.66 19.82 -11.04
N LEU A 118 6.80 20.20 -9.79
CA LEU A 118 5.70 20.46 -8.88
C LEU A 118 5.21 21.91 -8.97
N ALA A 119 4.13 22.20 -8.28
CA ALA A 119 3.63 23.58 -8.20
C ALA A 119 4.60 24.50 -7.40
N SER A 120 5.28 23.95 -6.39
CA SER A 120 6.28 24.65 -5.58
C SER A 120 7.05 23.68 -4.68
N PRO A 121 8.15 24.15 -4.06
CA PRO A 121 8.86 23.37 -3.01
C PRO A 121 8.00 23.00 -1.79
N ALA A 122 6.90 23.72 -1.54
CA ALA A 122 6.01 23.41 -0.40
C ALA A 122 5.47 21.98 -0.45
N VAL A 123 5.38 21.36 -1.62
CA VAL A 123 4.81 20.04 -1.84
C VAL A 123 5.57 18.96 -1.06
N TRP A 124 6.90 18.85 -1.20
CA TRP A 124 7.65 17.82 -0.47
C TRP A 124 7.84 18.14 1.02
N PHE A 125 7.84 19.43 1.40
CA PHE A 125 7.85 19.78 2.82
C PHE A 125 6.52 19.42 3.49
N ALA A 126 5.37 19.73 2.87
CA ALA A 126 4.06 19.37 3.39
C ALA A 126 3.91 17.84 3.54
N ALA A 127 4.41 17.06 2.58
CA ALA A 127 4.42 15.60 2.67
C ALA A 127 5.20 15.11 3.90
N ALA A 128 6.43 15.58 4.08
CA ALA A 128 7.29 15.16 5.20
C ALA A 128 6.72 15.59 6.57
N ASP A 129 6.28 16.84 6.68
CA ASP A 129 5.74 17.39 7.95
C ASP A 129 4.43 16.67 8.34
N THR A 130 3.57 16.37 7.36
CA THR A 130 2.34 15.61 7.61
C THR A 130 2.63 14.17 7.98
N PHE A 131 3.58 13.51 7.34
CA PHE A 131 4.00 12.15 7.70
C PHE A 131 4.45 12.06 9.16
N GLU A 132 5.26 13.01 9.63
CA GLU A 132 5.77 13.03 11.00
C GLU A 132 4.68 13.35 12.03
N SER A 133 3.73 14.22 11.69
CA SER A 133 2.69 14.67 12.63
C SER A 133 1.45 13.77 12.67
N THR A 134 1.23 12.95 11.65
CA THR A 134 0.07 12.06 11.56
C THR A 134 0.26 10.83 12.46
N GLN A 135 -0.78 10.49 13.21
CA GLN A 135 -0.85 9.24 13.99
C GLN A 135 -1.55 8.15 13.17
N GLY A 136 -1.28 6.89 13.48
CA GLY A 136 -1.87 5.74 12.82
C GLY A 136 -0.83 4.79 12.22
N SER A 137 -1.28 3.85 11.39
CA SER A 137 -0.42 2.92 10.68
C SER A 137 0.50 3.61 9.67
N LEU A 138 1.59 2.95 9.28
CA LEU A 138 2.49 3.48 8.25
C LEU A 138 1.74 3.83 6.95
N ALA A 139 0.81 2.97 6.54
CA ALA A 139 0.00 3.20 5.35
C ALA A 139 -0.84 4.48 5.44
N GLU A 140 -1.52 4.71 6.56
CA GLU A 140 -2.32 5.92 6.79
C GLU A 140 -1.46 7.19 6.79
N ARG A 141 -0.29 7.13 7.41
CA ARG A 141 0.68 8.25 7.44
C ARG A 141 1.21 8.57 6.05
N LEU A 142 1.54 7.55 5.24
CA LEU A 142 1.98 7.71 3.86
C LEU A 142 0.88 8.28 2.95
N LEU A 143 -0.36 7.84 3.11
CA LEU A 143 -1.52 8.37 2.38
C LEU A 143 -1.81 9.83 2.76
N ALA A 144 -1.78 10.16 4.05
CA ALA A 144 -1.95 11.53 4.52
C ALA A 144 -0.86 12.47 3.97
N ALA A 145 0.38 11.98 3.85
CA ALA A 145 1.47 12.71 3.25
C ALA A 145 1.25 13.01 1.75
N LEU A 146 0.71 12.04 0.97
CA LEU A 146 0.35 12.30 -0.42
C LEU A 146 -0.79 13.32 -0.55
N ASP A 147 -1.78 13.29 0.36
CA ASP A 147 -2.86 14.28 0.39
C ASP A 147 -2.34 15.68 0.65
N ALA A 148 -1.48 15.84 1.66
CA ALA A 148 -0.87 17.13 1.97
C ALA A 148 0.00 17.65 0.83
N ALA A 149 0.71 16.76 0.13
CA ALA A 149 1.46 17.10 -1.07
C ALA A 149 0.53 17.63 -2.19
N GLU A 150 -0.60 16.94 -2.43
CA GLU A 150 -1.58 17.38 -3.42
C GLU A 150 -2.22 18.72 -3.05
N GLU A 151 -2.60 18.91 -1.77
CA GLU A 151 -3.15 20.16 -1.25
C GLU A 151 -2.16 21.33 -1.36
N ALA A 152 -0.86 21.07 -1.22
CA ALA A 152 0.21 22.05 -1.43
C ALA A 152 0.45 22.41 -2.90
N GLY A 153 -0.29 21.79 -3.82
CA GLY A 153 -0.28 22.06 -5.25
C GLY A 153 0.13 20.89 -6.14
N GLY A 154 0.71 19.83 -5.59
CA GLY A 154 0.99 18.57 -6.27
C GLY A 154 1.81 18.67 -7.55
N ASP A 155 1.56 17.75 -8.47
CA ASP A 155 2.12 17.74 -9.83
C ASP A 155 1.49 18.86 -10.66
N PHE A 156 2.30 19.75 -11.22
CA PHE A 156 1.83 20.91 -11.99
C PHE A 156 0.87 20.55 -13.15
N ARG A 157 0.98 19.34 -13.69
CA ARG A 157 0.09 18.87 -14.78
C ARG A 157 -1.22 18.25 -14.27
N GLY A 158 -1.38 18.07 -12.98
CA GLY A 158 -2.47 17.32 -12.36
C GLY A 158 -2.08 15.90 -12.01
N ARG A 159 -3.06 15.00 -11.92
CA ARG A 159 -2.92 13.64 -11.37
C ARG A 159 -3.51 12.59 -12.31
N GLU A 160 -2.98 11.37 -12.29
CA GLU A 160 -3.44 10.24 -13.12
C GLU A 160 -3.28 8.89 -12.43
N SER A 161 -2.15 8.65 -11.74
CA SER A 161 -1.87 7.39 -11.07
C SER A 161 -1.29 7.59 -9.69
N ALA A 162 -1.46 6.59 -8.82
CA ALA A 162 -0.87 6.57 -7.48
C ALA A 162 -0.56 5.13 -7.04
N ALA A 163 0.38 4.96 -6.13
CA ALA A 163 0.69 3.65 -5.56
C ALA A 163 1.12 3.75 -4.10
N LEU A 164 0.87 2.66 -3.37
CA LEU A 164 1.30 2.46 -1.98
C LEU A 164 1.87 1.05 -1.84
N VAL A 165 3.12 0.95 -1.41
CA VAL A 165 3.77 -0.31 -1.06
C VAL A 165 4.21 -0.23 0.39
N VAL A 166 3.81 -1.20 1.21
CA VAL A 166 4.25 -1.34 2.61
C VAL A 166 4.68 -2.77 2.83
N VAL A 167 5.81 -2.94 3.49
CA VAL A 167 6.38 -4.25 3.87
C VAL A 167 6.69 -4.29 5.35
N SER A 168 6.76 -5.49 5.90
CA SER A 168 7.13 -5.75 7.28
C SER A 168 8.57 -5.30 7.59
N GLY A 169 8.83 -4.97 8.86
CA GLY A 169 10.19 -4.78 9.38
C GLY A 169 10.96 -6.09 9.61
N ASP A 170 10.33 -7.25 9.46
CA ASP A 170 10.95 -8.56 9.68
C ASP A 170 11.78 -8.99 8.45
N PRO A 171 13.11 -9.09 8.58
CA PRO A 171 13.97 -9.50 7.46
C PRO A 171 13.86 -10.99 7.09
N THR A 172 13.11 -11.78 7.87
CA THR A 172 12.86 -13.20 7.57
C THR A 172 11.68 -13.40 6.62
N GLU A 173 10.87 -12.36 6.39
CA GLU A 173 9.80 -12.41 5.41
C GLU A 173 10.34 -12.37 3.98
N GLU A 174 9.69 -13.13 3.11
CA GLU A 174 10.06 -13.22 1.71
C GLU A 174 9.75 -11.91 0.95
N PRO A 175 10.53 -11.54 -0.07
CA PRO A 175 10.38 -10.26 -0.77
C PRO A 175 9.01 -10.01 -1.42
N TRP A 176 8.22 -11.07 -1.66
CA TRP A 176 6.87 -10.96 -2.20
C TRP A 176 5.79 -10.83 -1.12
N GLN A 177 6.12 -11.04 0.16
CA GLN A 177 5.21 -10.82 1.27
C GLN A 177 5.10 -9.31 1.53
N ARG A 178 3.92 -8.75 1.24
CA ARG A 178 3.67 -7.33 1.39
C ARG A 178 2.50 -7.09 2.33
N VAL A 179 2.64 -6.08 3.16
CA VAL A 179 1.55 -5.57 4.01
C VAL A 179 0.49 -4.94 3.12
N PHE A 180 0.93 -4.04 2.24
CA PHE A 180 0.12 -3.47 1.16
C PHE A 180 0.92 -3.40 -0.13
N ASP A 181 0.25 -3.63 -1.25
CA ASP A 181 0.74 -3.44 -2.62
C ASP A 181 -0.44 -2.99 -3.47
N LEU A 182 -0.69 -1.68 -3.47
CA LEU A 182 -1.88 -1.07 -4.03
C LEU A 182 -1.50 -0.12 -5.17
N HIS A 183 -2.12 -0.31 -6.32
CA HIS A 183 -1.85 0.46 -7.52
C HIS A 183 -3.14 1.03 -8.10
N VAL A 184 -3.10 2.30 -8.45
CA VAL A 184 -4.10 3.00 -9.26
C VAL A 184 -3.38 3.50 -10.51
N ASP A 185 -3.44 2.74 -11.59
CA ASP A 185 -2.65 3.02 -12.80
C ASP A 185 -3.19 4.19 -13.61
N ASN A 186 -4.52 4.39 -13.60
CA ASN A 186 -5.19 5.51 -14.26
C ASN A 186 -6.54 5.79 -13.61
N HIS A 187 -6.71 7.00 -13.05
CA HIS A 187 -7.96 7.45 -12.46
C HIS A 187 -8.01 8.98 -12.41
N ALA A 188 -9.21 9.57 -12.49
CA ALA A 188 -9.39 11.01 -12.37
C ALA A 188 -9.05 11.55 -10.96
N ASP A 189 -9.28 10.73 -9.93
CA ASP A 189 -8.90 10.95 -8.54
C ASP A 189 -8.11 9.76 -8.00
N PRO A 190 -6.80 9.63 -8.34
CA PRO A 190 -6.03 8.45 -7.99
C PRO A 190 -5.78 8.32 -6.48
N LEU A 191 -5.70 9.43 -5.73
CA LEU A 191 -5.52 9.41 -4.28
C LEU A 191 -6.80 8.97 -3.56
N GLY A 192 -7.96 9.47 -3.97
CA GLY A 192 -9.26 9.01 -3.45
C GLY A 192 -9.46 7.52 -3.69
N GLU A 193 -9.13 7.04 -4.88
CA GLU A 193 -9.23 5.62 -5.22
C GLU A 193 -8.20 4.77 -4.44
N LEU A 194 -6.96 5.25 -4.28
CA LEU A 194 -5.95 4.55 -3.49
C LEU A 194 -6.37 4.40 -2.03
N ARG A 195 -6.99 5.44 -1.43
CA ARG A 195 -7.57 5.36 -0.07
C ARG A 195 -8.71 4.35 0.01
N ARG A 196 -9.59 4.35 -1.00
CA ARG A 196 -10.67 3.36 -1.07
C ARG A 196 -10.12 1.94 -1.12
N LEU A 197 -9.12 1.69 -1.94
CA LEU A 197 -8.44 0.37 -2.04
C LEU A 197 -7.73 0.01 -0.73
N HIS A 198 -7.08 0.97 -0.06
CA HIS A 198 -6.46 0.76 1.25
C HIS A 198 -7.50 0.34 2.30
N GLY A 199 -8.66 1.01 2.37
CA GLY A 199 -9.73 0.64 3.29
C GLY A 199 -10.19 -0.81 3.11
N ILE A 200 -10.42 -1.22 1.86
CA ILE A 200 -10.77 -2.61 1.51
C ILE A 200 -9.64 -3.58 1.92
N ALA A 201 -8.39 -3.29 1.53
CA ALA A 201 -7.25 -4.16 1.83
C ALA A 201 -7.01 -4.30 3.34
N ALA A 202 -7.15 -3.20 4.10
CA ALA A 202 -7.03 -3.21 5.56
C ALA A 202 -8.13 -4.07 6.21
N ALA A 203 -9.37 -4.02 5.71
CA ALA A 203 -10.45 -4.88 6.18
C ALA A 203 -10.15 -6.36 5.89
N TYR A 204 -9.69 -6.69 4.68
CA TYR A 204 -9.27 -8.06 4.34
C TYR A 204 -8.10 -8.55 5.19
N ARG A 205 -7.18 -7.68 5.59
CA ARG A 205 -6.09 -8.06 6.50
C ARG A 205 -6.62 -8.35 7.89
N ARG A 206 -7.43 -7.46 8.48
CA ARG A 206 -8.07 -7.70 9.79
C ARG A 206 -8.79 -9.04 9.81
N ARG A 207 -9.45 -9.44 8.72
CA ARG A 207 -10.10 -10.75 8.59
C ARG A 207 -9.16 -11.95 8.62
N ARG A 208 -7.91 -11.82 8.20
CA ARG A 208 -6.93 -12.92 8.29
C ARG A 208 -6.44 -13.14 9.71
N ASP A 209 -6.48 -12.09 10.54
CA ASP A 209 -6.01 -12.10 11.92
C ASP A 209 -7.14 -12.51 12.89
N PHE A 210 -8.31 -12.93 12.36
CA PHE A 210 -9.42 -13.39 13.18
C PHE A 210 -9.06 -14.67 13.93
N ASP A 211 -9.25 -14.58 15.22
CA ASP A 211 -9.26 -15.74 16.12
C ASP A 211 -10.72 -16.08 16.51
N GLU A 212 -10.87 -17.16 17.29
CA GLU A 212 -12.18 -17.62 17.81
C GLU A 212 -12.92 -16.59 18.68
N ARG A 213 -12.31 -15.42 18.95
CA ARG A 213 -12.87 -14.33 19.76
C ARG A 213 -13.52 -13.23 18.92
N THR A 214 -13.29 -13.21 17.63
CA THR A 214 -13.89 -12.20 16.75
C THR A 214 -15.38 -12.43 16.65
N SER A 215 -16.17 -11.43 16.99
CA SER A 215 -17.62 -11.52 16.89
C SER A 215 -18.10 -11.43 15.44
N LEU A 216 -19.26 -12.02 15.17
CA LEU A 216 -19.93 -11.92 13.86
C LEU A 216 -20.25 -10.44 13.50
N ASP A 217 -20.65 -9.67 14.50
CA ASP A 217 -21.04 -8.27 14.31
C ASP A 217 -19.81 -7.41 13.94
N ASP A 218 -18.66 -7.61 14.61
CA ASP A 218 -17.41 -6.92 14.30
C ASP A 218 -16.97 -7.19 12.84
N GLU A 219 -17.11 -8.43 12.37
CA GLU A 219 -16.74 -8.76 11.00
C GLU A 219 -17.67 -8.11 9.97
N VAL A 220 -18.96 -8.10 10.22
CA VAL A 220 -19.95 -7.46 9.35
C VAL A 220 -19.68 -5.96 9.28
N GLU A 221 -19.43 -5.31 10.43
CA GLU A 221 -19.10 -3.89 10.52
C GLU A 221 -17.85 -3.56 9.71
N ILE A 222 -16.75 -4.30 9.91
CA ILE A 222 -15.49 -4.13 9.15
C ILE A 222 -15.73 -4.29 7.65
N ALA A 223 -16.51 -5.28 7.24
CA ALA A 223 -16.81 -5.53 5.83
C ALA A 223 -17.66 -4.41 5.21
N GLN A 224 -18.60 -3.84 5.98
CA GLN A 224 -19.43 -2.71 5.56
C GLN A 224 -18.60 -1.42 5.45
N GLU A 225 -17.79 -1.11 6.45
CA GLU A 225 -16.88 0.05 6.43
C GLU A 225 -15.91 0.00 5.25
N ALA A 226 -15.44 -1.20 4.89
CA ALA A 226 -14.60 -1.41 3.72
C ALA A 226 -15.34 -1.27 2.39
N GLY A 227 -16.67 -1.10 2.40
CA GLY A 227 -17.47 -0.99 1.18
C GLY A 227 -17.51 -2.27 0.35
N LEU A 228 -17.44 -3.44 1.01
CA LEU A 228 -17.55 -4.71 0.30
C LEU A 228 -18.96 -4.90 -0.28
N PRO A 229 -19.11 -5.61 -1.42
CA PRO A 229 -20.42 -5.94 -1.96
C PRO A 229 -21.29 -6.73 -0.96
N PRO A 230 -22.62 -6.49 -0.91
CA PRO A 230 -23.51 -7.13 0.05
C PRO A 230 -23.45 -8.66 0.07
N ASP A 231 -23.23 -9.29 -1.09
CA ASP A 231 -23.07 -10.73 -1.22
C ASP A 231 -21.79 -11.24 -0.56
N GLN A 232 -20.68 -10.50 -0.68
CA GLN A 232 -19.43 -10.82 0.01
C GLN A 232 -19.55 -10.61 1.52
N ILE A 233 -20.24 -9.58 1.96
CA ILE A 233 -20.52 -9.35 3.40
C ILE A 233 -21.31 -10.54 3.95
N ALA A 234 -22.40 -10.92 3.29
CA ALA A 234 -23.25 -12.04 3.72
C ALA A 234 -22.50 -13.38 3.73
N PHE A 235 -21.67 -13.64 2.70
CA PHE A 235 -20.84 -14.85 2.63
C PHE A 235 -19.81 -14.90 3.76
N THR A 236 -19.15 -13.79 4.03
CA THR A 236 -18.19 -13.68 5.13
C THR A 236 -18.85 -13.92 6.49
N ALA A 237 -19.96 -13.26 6.74
CA ALA A 237 -20.74 -13.45 7.97
C ALA A 237 -21.16 -14.93 8.17
N ALA A 238 -21.50 -15.61 7.08
CA ALA A 238 -21.80 -17.04 7.14
C ALA A 238 -20.59 -17.92 7.47
N ILE A 239 -19.40 -17.60 6.96
CA ILE A 239 -18.16 -18.33 7.31
C ILE A 239 -17.86 -18.18 8.80
N VAL A 240 -17.99 -17.00 9.38
CA VAL A 240 -17.79 -16.76 10.81
C VAL A 240 -18.83 -17.54 11.65
N ALA A 241 -20.11 -17.51 11.26
CA ALA A 241 -21.15 -18.28 11.93
C ALA A 241 -20.84 -19.79 11.90
N VAL A 242 -20.33 -20.31 10.76
CA VAL A 242 -19.87 -21.72 10.66
C VAL A 242 -18.73 -22.01 11.61
N ALA A 243 -17.76 -21.11 11.71
CA ALA A 243 -16.63 -21.28 12.65
C ALA A 243 -17.07 -21.35 14.11
N HIS A 244 -18.14 -20.61 14.47
CA HIS A 244 -18.77 -20.68 15.79
C HIS A 244 -19.77 -21.85 15.95
N GLY A 245 -19.98 -22.66 14.92
CA GLY A 245 -20.90 -23.80 14.94
C GLY A 245 -22.38 -23.43 14.76
N ASP A 246 -22.68 -22.16 14.44
CA ASP A 246 -24.04 -21.68 14.27
C ASP A 246 -24.50 -21.78 12.80
N LEU A 247 -24.91 -22.99 12.41
CA LEU A 247 -25.32 -23.29 11.04
C LEU A 247 -26.67 -22.63 10.65
N ASP A 248 -27.49 -22.27 11.62
CA ASP A 248 -28.77 -21.62 11.35
C ASP A 248 -28.55 -20.16 10.96
N VAL A 249 -27.69 -19.45 11.69
CA VAL A 249 -27.27 -18.08 11.33
C VAL A 249 -26.53 -18.08 9.99
N ALA A 250 -25.63 -19.04 9.74
CA ALA A 250 -24.94 -19.14 8.46
C ALA A 250 -25.91 -19.28 7.29
N ALA A 251 -26.92 -20.15 7.42
CA ALA A 251 -27.94 -20.32 6.38
C ALA A 251 -28.82 -19.07 6.20
N GLU A 252 -29.21 -18.41 7.28
CA GLU A 252 -29.95 -17.13 7.22
C GLU A 252 -29.19 -16.07 6.41
N ARG A 253 -27.89 -15.92 6.65
CA ARG A 253 -27.04 -14.96 5.93
C ARG A 253 -26.86 -15.29 4.46
N LEU A 254 -26.80 -16.57 4.11
CA LEU A 254 -26.58 -17.03 2.72
C LEU A 254 -27.86 -17.05 1.87
N ARG A 255 -29.05 -17.15 2.47
CA ARG A 255 -30.31 -17.29 1.74
C ARG A 255 -30.55 -16.17 0.73
N PRO A 256 -30.43 -14.87 1.09
CA PRO A 256 -30.71 -13.77 0.16
C PRO A 256 -29.77 -13.78 -1.05
N ILE A 257 -28.50 -14.17 -0.88
CA ILE A 257 -27.53 -14.20 -1.98
C ILE A 257 -27.74 -15.42 -2.89
N GLY A 258 -28.11 -16.56 -2.34
CA GLY A 258 -28.48 -17.76 -3.11
C GLY A 258 -29.75 -17.57 -3.94
N GLU A 259 -30.69 -16.77 -3.48
CA GLU A 259 -31.91 -16.42 -4.22
C GLU A 259 -31.65 -15.37 -5.31
N SER A 260 -30.72 -14.43 -5.08
CA SER A 260 -30.40 -13.38 -6.04
C SER A 260 -29.51 -13.84 -7.20
N ASP A 261 -28.63 -14.82 -6.97
CA ASP A 261 -27.68 -15.32 -7.97
C ASP A 261 -27.47 -16.84 -7.81
N PRO A 262 -27.93 -17.65 -8.77
CA PRO A 262 -27.77 -19.12 -8.74
C PRO A 262 -26.30 -19.60 -8.65
N ARG A 263 -25.34 -18.78 -9.07
CA ARG A 263 -23.92 -19.11 -8.97
C ARG A 263 -23.45 -19.25 -7.52
N TRP A 264 -24.07 -18.53 -6.59
CA TRP A 264 -23.77 -18.68 -5.17
C TRP A 264 -24.17 -20.05 -4.63
N ARG A 265 -25.27 -20.63 -5.10
CA ARG A 265 -25.65 -21.99 -4.70
C ARG A 265 -24.61 -23.01 -5.18
N GLU A 266 -24.19 -22.91 -6.41
CA GLU A 266 -23.11 -23.76 -6.95
C GLU A 266 -21.79 -23.56 -6.18
N THR A 267 -21.45 -22.33 -5.83
CA THR A 267 -20.27 -22.01 -5.02
C THR A 267 -20.34 -22.72 -3.66
N LEU A 268 -21.45 -22.63 -2.95
CA LEU A 268 -21.63 -23.29 -1.67
C LEU A 268 -21.55 -24.81 -1.77
N GLU A 269 -22.13 -25.42 -2.81
CA GLU A 269 -22.01 -26.86 -3.07
C GLU A 269 -20.55 -27.29 -3.25
N ARG A 270 -19.75 -26.48 -3.95
CA ARG A 270 -18.31 -26.72 -4.12
C ARG A 270 -17.53 -26.58 -2.80
N TYR A 271 -17.85 -25.58 -1.99
CA TYR A 271 -17.25 -25.42 -0.65
C TYR A 271 -17.56 -26.62 0.27
N VAL A 272 -18.78 -27.13 0.22
CA VAL A 272 -19.17 -28.34 0.98
C VAL A 272 -18.44 -29.56 0.44
N LEU A 273 -18.34 -29.72 -0.88
CA LEU A 273 -17.65 -30.84 -1.52
C LEU A 273 -16.15 -30.90 -1.10
N LEU A 274 -15.51 -29.75 -0.93
CA LEU A 274 -14.10 -29.63 -0.53
C LEU A 274 -13.91 -29.65 1.00
N GLY A 275 -14.99 -29.74 1.77
CA GLY A 275 -14.91 -29.74 3.24
C GLY A 275 -14.66 -28.35 3.88
N HIS A 276 -14.73 -27.28 3.10
CA HIS A 276 -14.58 -25.91 3.59
C HIS A 276 -15.85 -25.35 4.26
N MET A 277 -16.99 -26.03 4.09
CA MET A 277 -18.27 -25.67 4.70
C MET A 277 -19.02 -26.96 5.11
N PRO A 278 -19.65 -27.02 6.28
CA PRO A 278 -20.46 -28.16 6.69
C PRO A 278 -21.69 -28.36 5.78
N ARG A 279 -22.00 -29.60 5.43
CA ARG A 279 -23.16 -29.93 4.60
C ARG A 279 -24.50 -29.43 5.20
N GLY A 280 -24.58 -29.42 6.54
CA GLY A 280 -25.74 -28.93 7.26
C GLY A 280 -26.15 -27.47 6.94
N VAL A 281 -25.28 -26.67 6.36
CA VAL A 281 -25.63 -25.32 5.87
C VAL A 281 -26.50 -25.42 4.61
N LEU A 282 -26.13 -26.27 3.65
CA LEU A 282 -26.94 -26.49 2.42
C LEU A 282 -28.31 -27.11 2.74
N ASP A 283 -28.34 -28.02 3.70
CA ASP A 283 -29.61 -28.68 4.12
C ASP A 283 -30.62 -27.64 4.66
N ARG A 284 -30.14 -26.52 5.25
CA ARG A 284 -30.96 -25.42 5.76
C ARG A 284 -31.33 -24.36 4.73
N LEU A 285 -30.68 -24.38 3.58
CA LEU A 285 -30.98 -23.50 2.44
C LEU A 285 -32.04 -24.13 1.49
N SER A 286 -32.31 -25.40 1.68
CA SER A 286 -33.34 -26.16 0.93
C SER A 286 -34.71 -25.95 1.52
#